data_46a48621bc8720f690c1c813ddf00536
#
_entry.id   46a48621bc8720f690c1c813ddf00536
#
_cell.length_a   1.000
_cell.length_b   1.000
_cell.length_c   1.000
_cell.angle_alpha   90.00
_cell.angle_beta   90.00
_cell.angle_gamma   90.00
#
_symmetry.space_group_name_H-M   'P 1'
#
loop_
_entity.id
_entity.type
_entity.pdbx_description
1 polymer ?
#
loop_
_entity_poly.entity_id
_entity_poly.type
_entity_poly.pdbx_seq_one_letter_code
_entity_poly.pdbx_strand_id
1 'polypeptide(L)'
;MEIVLGIVLFTLIIMALVFLILGARSRLVSTGDIEIVINDEKTIKTKAGSKLLGALADADLFVSSACGGGGTCGQCKVKIFEGGGSILPTEESHITKREAAEGDRLSCQVAVKQNMKIEVPEEVFGVKNGNVLSALIIT
;
A
#
# COMPACT_ATOMS: atom_id res chain seq x y z
N MET A 1 -26.53 2.03 -44.52
CA MET A 1 -27.17 1.29 -43.40
C MET A 1 -26.23 0.33 -42.73
N GLU A 2 -25.43 -0.41 -43.47
CA GLU A 2 -24.42 -1.37 -42.95
C GLU A 2 -23.39 -0.75 -42.01
N ILE A 3 -22.86 0.43 -42.36
CA ILE A 3 -21.83 1.11 -41.55
C ILE A 3 -22.37 1.55 -40.20
N VAL A 4 -23.56 2.08 -40.18
CA VAL A 4 -24.25 2.51 -38.91
C VAL A 4 -24.51 1.32 -38.01
N LEU A 5 -24.96 0.21 -38.58
CA LEU A 5 -25.18 -1.03 -37.83
C LEU A 5 -23.88 -1.56 -37.23
N GLY A 6 -22.77 -1.52 -37.99
CA GLY A 6 -21.43 -1.90 -37.52
C GLY A 6 -20.94 -1.05 -36.35
N ILE A 7 -21.12 0.27 -36.44
CA ILE A 7 -20.71 1.19 -35.35
C ILE A 7 -21.54 0.94 -34.09
N VAL A 8 -22.83 0.76 -34.20
CA VAL A 8 -23.74 0.48 -33.07
C VAL A 8 -23.33 -0.83 -32.38
N LEU A 9 -23.14 -1.89 -33.19
CA LEU A 9 -22.76 -3.20 -32.66
C LEU A 9 -21.42 -3.14 -31.92
N PHE A 10 -20.42 -2.48 -32.52
CA PHE A 10 -19.10 -2.30 -31.92
C PHE A 10 -19.17 -1.54 -30.59
N THR A 11 -19.94 -0.45 -30.55
CA THR A 11 -20.12 0.35 -29.35
C THR A 11 -20.81 -0.45 -28.24
N LEU A 12 -21.81 -1.26 -28.58
CA LEU A 12 -22.50 -2.14 -27.62
C LEU A 12 -21.56 -3.19 -27.04
N ILE A 13 -20.70 -3.79 -27.86
CA ILE A 13 -19.71 -4.77 -27.37
C ILE A 13 -18.73 -4.11 -26.39
N ILE A 14 -18.21 -2.93 -26.73
CA ILE A 14 -17.30 -2.20 -25.83
C ILE A 14 -18.00 -1.86 -24.50
N MET A 15 -19.22 -1.34 -24.55
CA MET A 15 -20.00 -1.02 -23.36
C MET A 15 -20.25 -2.27 -22.49
N ALA A 16 -20.59 -3.40 -23.13
CA ALA A 16 -20.79 -4.67 -22.41
C ALA A 16 -19.50 -5.13 -21.71
N LEU A 17 -18.33 -5.04 -22.38
CA LEU A 17 -17.03 -5.38 -21.78
C LEU A 17 -16.68 -4.46 -20.61
N VAL A 18 -16.90 -3.16 -20.74
CA VAL A 18 -16.66 -2.19 -19.64
C VAL A 18 -17.56 -2.51 -18.44
N PHE A 19 -18.85 -2.76 -18.65
CA PHE A 19 -19.76 -3.14 -17.56
C PHE A 19 -19.36 -4.47 -16.90
N LEU A 20 -18.90 -5.43 -17.70
CA LEU A 20 -18.45 -6.72 -17.19
C LEU A 20 -17.20 -6.54 -16.32
N ILE A 21 -16.22 -5.75 -16.77
CA ILE A 21 -15.00 -5.47 -16.01
C ILE A 21 -15.30 -4.71 -14.72
N LEU A 22 -16.13 -3.68 -14.78
CA LEU A 22 -16.53 -2.91 -13.60
C LEU A 22 -17.33 -3.76 -12.61
N GLY A 23 -18.23 -4.61 -13.08
CA GLY A 23 -19.01 -5.54 -12.26
C GLY A 23 -18.13 -6.61 -11.60
N ALA A 24 -17.19 -7.17 -12.34
CA ALA A 24 -16.22 -8.12 -11.80
C ALA A 24 -15.35 -7.46 -10.73
N ARG A 25 -14.82 -6.26 -11.01
CA ARG A 25 -14.03 -5.48 -10.05
C ARG A 25 -14.82 -5.18 -8.77
N SER A 26 -16.09 -4.77 -8.89
CA SER A 26 -16.96 -4.47 -7.74
C SER A 26 -17.20 -5.68 -6.83
N ARG A 27 -17.21 -6.89 -7.40
CA ARG A 27 -17.41 -8.12 -6.63
C ARG A 27 -16.12 -8.73 -6.08
N LEU A 28 -15.00 -8.57 -6.78
CA LEU A 28 -13.73 -9.16 -6.37
C LEU A 28 -12.91 -8.28 -5.42
N VAL A 29 -13.09 -6.96 -5.51
CA VAL A 29 -12.40 -6.04 -4.58
C VAL A 29 -13.25 -5.91 -3.32
N SER A 30 -12.75 -6.47 -2.23
CA SER A 30 -13.32 -6.25 -0.90
C SER A 30 -13.26 -4.75 -0.58
N THR A 31 -14.42 -4.12 -0.46
CA THR A 31 -14.55 -2.68 -0.17
C THR A 31 -14.65 -2.40 1.34
N GLY A 32 -14.18 -3.35 2.17
CA GLY A 32 -14.16 -3.16 3.62
C GLY A 32 -13.11 -2.13 4.05
N ASP A 33 -13.44 -1.35 5.07
CA ASP A 33 -12.43 -0.55 5.78
C ASP A 33 -11.55 -1.49 6.60
N ILE A 34 -10.24 -1.33 6.44
CA ILE A 34 -9.23 -2.11 7.14
C ILE A 34 -8.56 -1.23 8.17
N GLU A 35 -8.35 -1.78 9.34
CA GLU A 35 -7.64 -1.13 10.42
C GLU A 35 -6.15 -1.54 10.41
N ILE A 36 -5.28 -0.53 10.43
CA ILE A 36 -3.83 -0.71 10.54
C ILE A 36 -3.39 -0.10 11.86
N VAL A 37 -2.86 -0.94 12.73
CA VAL A 37 -2.28 -0.52 14.01
C VAL A 37 -0.79 -0.25 13.80
N ILE A 38 -0.35 0.96 14.10
CA ILE A 38 1.01 1.45 13.91
C ILE A 38 1.65 1.68 15.27
N ASN A 39 2.79 1.03 15.53
CA ASN A 39 3.58 1.13 16.77
C ASN A 39 2.77 0.93 18.06
N ASP A 40 1.64 0.22 17.99
CA ASP A 40 0.68 0.05 19.11
C ASP A 40 0.08 1.37 19.67
N GLU A 41 0.34 2.51 19.02
CA GLU A 41 -0.11 3.83 19.48
C GLU A 41 -1.17 4.44 18.58
N LYS A 42 -1.10 4.19 17.28
CA LYS A 42 -2.00 4.82 16.30
C LYS A 42 -2.71 3.78 15.44
N THR A 43 -4.02 3.90 15.35
CA THR A 43 -4.83 3.11 14.42
C THR A 43 -5.33 3.99 13.29
N ILE A 44 -5.09 3.57 12.06
CA ILE A 44 -5.61 4.22 10.86
C ILE A 44 -6.57 3.30 10.12
N LYS A 45 -7.53 3.89 9.42
CA LYS A 45 -8.47 3.17 8.56
C LYS A 45 -8.16 3.45 7.10
N THR A 46 -8.09 2.40 6.32
CA THR A 46 -7.86 2.50 4.87
C THR A 46 -8.73 1.51 4.12
N LYS A 47 -8.86 1.71 2.83
CA LYS A 47 -9.64 0.81 1.98
C LYS A 47 -8.83 -0.42 1.60
N ALA A 48 -9.49 -1.58 1.58
CA ALA A 48 -8.89 -2.81 1.08
C ALA A 48 -8.36 -2.63 -0.36
N GLY A 49 -7.18 -3.17 -0.62
CA GLY A 49 -6.51 -3.10 -1.92
C GLY A 49 -5.61 -1.86 -2.12
N SER A 50 -5.59 -0.90 -1.19
CA SER A 50 -4.62 0.20 -1.23
C SER A 50 -3.20 -0.30 -0.93
N LYS A 51 -2.20 0.44 -1.40
CA LYS A 51 -0.81 0.19 -1.01
C LYS A 51 -0.55 0.73 0.39
N LEU A 52 0.21 -0.02 1.19
CA LEU A 52 0.53 0.37 2.57
C LEU A 52 1.23 1.73 2.62
N LEU A 53 2.16 2.00 1.69
CA LEU A 53 2.84 3.30 1.59
C LEU A 53 1.86 4.47 1.41
N GLY A 54 0.84 4.30 0.56
CA GLY A 54 -0.21 5.31 0.36
C GLY A 54 -1.07 5.50 1.61
N ALA A 55 -1.47 4.41 2.25
CA ALA A 55 -2.26 4.47 3.50
C ALA A 55 -1.51 5.18 4.63
N LEU A 56 -0.18 4.99 4.72
CA LEU A 56 0.68 5.70 5.67
C LEU A 56 0.77 7.19 5.34
N ALA A 57 0.96 7.53 4.05
CA ALA A 57 1.01 8.92 3.59
C ALA A 57 -0.31 9.67 3.86
N ASP A 58 -1.45 9.03 3.65
CA ASP A 58 -2.78 9.59 3.97
C ASP A 58 -2.97 9.86 5.47
N ALA A 59 -2.23 9.13 6.31
CA ALA A 59 -2.17 9.34 7.75
C ALA A 59 -1.08 10.34 8.19
N ASP A 60 -0.45 11.02 7.23
CA ASP A 60 0.69 11.92 7.37
C ASP A 60 1.97 11.23 7.92
N LEU A 61 2.13 9.94 7.71
CA LEU A 61 3.33 9.19 8.06
C LEU A 61 4.12 8.94 6.77
N PHE A 62 5.13 9.77 6.54
CA PHE A 62 5.90 9.73 5.30
C PHE A 62 7.12 8.82 5.45
N VAL A 63 6.97 7.58 5.01
CA VAL A 63 8.09 6.63 4.92
C VAL A 63 8.94 6.99 3.69
N SER A 64 10.26 7.03 3.89
CA SER A 64 11.20 7.36 2.81
C SER A 64 11.01 6.43 1.60
N SER A 65 10.81 7.01 0.43
CA SER A 65 10.70 6.25 -0.82
C SER A 65 11.21 7.08 -2.01
N ALA A 66 12.51 7.04 -2.25
CA ALA A 66 13.13 7.81 -3.32
C ALA A 66 12.64 7.44 -4.73
N CYS A 67 12.14 6.20 -4.91
CA CYS A 67 11.57 5.75 -6.19
C CYS A 67 10.09 6.09 -6.37
N GLY A 68 9.46 6.80 -5.41
CA GLY A 68 8.03 7.13 -5.48
C GLY A 68 7.10 5.91 -5.40
N GLY A 69 7.54 4.82 -4.78
CA GLY A 69 6.73 3.61 -4.64
C GLY A 69 6.94 2.55 -5.72
N GLY A 70 7.96 2.73 -6.58
CA GLY A 70 8.26 1.79 -7.66
C GLY A 70 8.93 0.47 -7.24
N GLY A 71 9.31 0.32 -5.96
CA GLY A 71 9.94 -0.90 -5.43
C GLY A 71 11.41 -1.07 -5.81
N THR A 72 12.09 -0.02 -6.29
CA THR A 72 13.46 -0.11 -6.79
C THR A 72 14.53 0.45 -5.87
N CYS A 73 14.17 1.27 -4.87
CA CYS A 73 15.16 1.86 -3.97
C CYS A 73 15.33 1.11 -2.63
N GLY A 74 14.39 0.26 -2.25
CA GLY A 74 14.44 -0.48 -1.00
C GLY A 74 14.34 0.33 0.29
N GLN A 75 14.07 1.64 0.22
CA GLN A 75 14.07 2.53 1.39
C GLN A 75 12.80 2.50 2.23
N CYS A 76 11.68 2.08 1.63
CA CYS A 76 10.37 2.07 2.29
C CYS A 76 10.14 0.82 3.18
N LYS A 77 11.17 0.37 3.87
CA LYS A 77 11.08 -0.79 4.78
C LYS A 77 10.25 -0.46 6.00
N VAL A 78 9.33 -1.34 6.33
CA VAL A 78 8.53 -1.34 7.55
C VAL A 78 8.45 -2.77 8.08
N LYS A 79 8.32 -2.92 9.38
CA LYS A 79 8.15 -4.24 9.99
C LYS A 79 6.66 -4.54 10.12
N ILE A 80 6.23 -5.68 9.62
CA ILE A 80 4.83 -6.11 9.65
C ILE A 80 4.74 -7.37 10.51
N PHE A 81 4.03 -7.28 11.62
CA PHE A 81 3.82 -8.40 12.53
C PHE A 81 2.66 -9.27 12.09
N GLU A 82 1.59 -8.64 11.60
CA GLU A 82 0.37 -9.34 11.17
C GLU A 82 -0.18 -8.74 9.88
N GLY A 83 -0.74 -9.57 9.03
CA GLY A 83 -1.47 -9.13 7.84
C GLY A 83 -0.64 -8.86 6.59
N GLY A 84 0.68 -8.99 6.62
CA GLY A 84 1.58 -8.69 5.50
C GLY A 84 1.59 -9.70 4.35
N GLY A 85 1.09 -10.91 4.59
CA GLY A 85 1.16 -11.99 3.61
C GLY A 85 2.59 -12.48 3.32
N SER A 86 2.77 -13.24 2.25
CA SER A 86 4.09 -13.73 1.82
C SER A 86 4.90 -12.63 1.14
N ILE A 87 6.24 -12.77 1.20
CA ILE A 87 7.15 -11.88 0.47
C ILE A 87 6.90 -11.97 -1.04
N LEU A 88 6.99 -10.84 -1.72
CA LEU A 88 6.82 -10.77 -3.15
C LEU A 88 8.18 -10.88 -3.86
N PRO A 89 8.24 -11.47 -5.06
CA PRO A 89 9.48 -11.55 -5.84
C PRO A 89 10.14 -10.18 -6.08
N THR A 90 9.35 -9.11 -6.13
CA THR A 90 9.82 -7.73 -6.27
C THR A 90 10.52 -7.19 -5.02
N GLU A 91 10.27 -7.79 -3.86
CA GLU A 91 10.88 -7.41 -2.59
C GLU A 91 12.18 -8.18 -2.32
N GLU A 92 12.35 -9.37 -2.89
CA GLU A 92 13.51 -10.25 -2.65
C GLU A 92 14.85 -9.64 -3.03
N SER A 93 14.86 -8.66 -3.93
CA SER A 93 16.07 -7.92 -4.32
C SER A 93 16.55 -6.94 -3.25
N HIS A 94 15.68 -6.55 -2.32
CA HIS A 94 15.95 -5.51 -1.30
C HIS A 94 15.80 -6.01 0.13
N ILE A 95 15.14 -7.15 0.31
CA ILE A 95 14.88 -7.77 1.61
C ILE A 95 15.52 -9.15 1.62
N THR A 96 16.45 -9.36 2.54
CA THR A 96 17.09 -10.67 2.73
C THR A 96 16.10 -11.65 3.35
N LYS A 97 16.37 -12.95 3.20
CA LYS A 97 15.55 -14.01 3.82
C LYS A 97 15.43 -13.87 5.34
N ARG A 98 16.45 -13.33 5.98
CA ARG A 98 16.47 -13.07 7.42
C ARG A 98 15.53 -11.92 7.78
N GLU A 99 15.64 -10.78 7.10
CA GLU A 99 14.75 -9.65 7.29
C GLU A 99 13.29 -10.01 7.01
N ALA A 100 13.03 -10.79 5.95
CA ALA A 100 11.70 -11.31 5.67
C ALA A 100 11.14 -12.19 6.80
N ALA A 101 11.99 -13.00 7.43
CA ALA A 101 11.61 -13.81 8.58
C ALA A 101 11.35 -12.97 9.85
N GLU A 102 11.99 -11.81 9.96
CA GLU A 102 11.78 -10.83 11.03
C GLU A 102 10.56 -9.92 10.79
N GLY A 103 9.92 -10.06 9.62
CA GLY A 103 8.71 -9.32 9.26
C GLY A 103 8.97 -8.05 8.44
N ASP A 104 10.19 -7.79 8.02
CA ASP A 104 10.51 -6.61 7.21
C ASP A 104 9.93 -6.74 5.80
N ARG A 105 9.25 -5.71 5.35
CA ARG A 105 8.59 -5.63 4.05
C ARG A 105 8.73 -4.24 3.42
N LEU A 106 8.61 -4.15 2.11
CA LEU A 106 8.53 -2.87 1.41
C LEU A 106 7.10 -2.35 1.41
N SER A 107 6.83 -1.27 2.14
CA SER A 107 5.48 -0.70 2.25
C SER A 107 4.86 -0.31 0.89
N CYS A 108 5.68 0.01 -0.11
CA CYS A 108 5.22 0.32 -1.46
C CYS A 108 4.75 -0.92 -2.25
N GLN A 109 5.19 -2.13 -1.87
CA GLN A 109 4.81 -3.38 -2.54
C GLN A 109 3.65 -4.07 -1.83
N VAL A 110 3.54 -3.90 -0.52
CA VAL A 110 2.48 -4.53 0.28
C VAL A 110 1.12 -3.90 -0.02
N ALA A 111 0.15 -4.72 -0.41
CA ALA A 111 -1.24 -4.32 -0.53
C ALA A 111 -1.99 -4.65 0.76
N VAL A 112 -2.75 -3.69 1.26
CA VAL A 112 -3.57 -3.84 2.46
C VAL A 112 -4.81 -4.67 2.11
N LYS A 113 -4.90 -5.90 2.63
CA LYS A 113 -6.01 -6.82 2.34
C LYS A 113 -6.84 -7.19 3.55
N GLN A 114 -6.26 -7.04 4.72
CA GLN A 114 -6.85 -7.38 6.02
C GLN A 114 -6.26 -6.47 7.10
N ASN A 115 -6.78 -6.55 8.30
CA ASN A 115 -6.23 -5.81 9.43
C ASN A 115 -4.76 -6.13 9.61
N MET A 116 -3.96 -5.11 9.85
CA MET A 116 -2.51 -5.21 9.91
C MET A 116 -1.98 -4.59 11.19
N LYS A 117 -0.92 -5.19 11.72
CA LYS A 117 -0.11 -4.60 12.78
C LYS A 117 1.28 -4.37 12.26
N ILE A 118 1.72 -3.11 12.27
CA ILE A 118 2.99 -2.69 11.70
C ILE A 118 3.80 -1.84 12.68
N GLU A 119 5.10 -1.87 12.49
CA GLU A 119 6.03 -0.95 13.13
C GLU A 119 6.73 -0.13 12.06
N VAL A 120 6.65 1.18 12.22
CA VAL A 120 7.32 2.15 11.35
C VAL A 120 8.51 2.71 12.11
N PRO A 121 9.68 2.94 11.47
CA PRO A 121 10.84 3.53 12.11
C PRO A 121 10.51 4.79 12.91
N GLU A 122 11.07 4.93 14.10
CA GLU A 122 10.80 6.05 14.99
C GLU A 122 11.07 7.41 14.36
N GLU A 123 12.01 7.49 13.42
CA GLU A 123 12.33 8.70 12.66
C GLU A 123 11.12 9.25 11.91
N VAL A 124 10.25 8.37 11.39
CA VAL A 124 9.04 8.76 10.67
C VAL A 124 7.91 9.08 11.64
N PHE A 125 7.82 8.34 12.75
CA PHE A 125 6.77 8.49 13.75
C PHE A 125 7.01 9.69 14.67
N GLY A 126 8.28 9.94 15.04
CA GLY A 126 8.70 11.00 15.96
C GLY A 126 8.57 12.41 15.41
N VAL A 127 8.73 12.60 14.09
CA VAL A 127 8.60 13.92 13.46
C VAL A 127 7.22 14.55 13.69
N LYS A 128 6.18 13.76 13.88
CA LYS A 128 4.83 14.25 14.10
C LYS A 128 4.52 14.62 15.56
N ASN A 129 5.25 14.04 16.52
CA ASN A 129 5.04 14.31 17.94
C ASN A 129 5.80 15.55 18.47
N GLY A 130 6.25 16.43 17.58
CA GLY A 130 6.82 17.74 17.97
C GLY A 130 8.25 17.70 18.50
N ASN A 131 8.95 16.57 18.41
CA ASN A 131 10.31 16.41 18.94
C ASN A 131 11.43 16.72 17.93
N VAL A 132 11.16 17.60 16.96
CA VAL A 132 12.21 18.06 16.02
C VAL A 132 13.30 18.85 16.73
N LEU A 133 13.02 19.37 17.93
CA LEU A 133 13.98 20.17 18.71
C LEU A 133 15.02 19.33 19.47
N SER A 134 14.76 18.06 19.73
CA SER A 134 15.73 17.22 20.48
C SER A 134 16.85 16.67 19.62
N ALA A 135 16.64 16.51 18.31
CA ALA A 135 17.66 16.00 17.39
C ALA A 135 18.71 17.07 17.01
N LEU A 136 18.41 18.36 17.24
CA LEU A 136 19.32 19.48 16.90
C LEU A 136 20.22 19.93 18.05
N ILE A 137 20.08 19.35 19.23
CA ILE A 137 20.85 19.76 20.44
C ILE A 137 21.98 18.79 20.78
N ILE A 138 22.16 17.71 20.00
CA ILE A 138 23.29 16.78 20.18
C ILE A 138 24.25 16.92 19.00
N THR A 139 24.88 18.07 18.90
CA THR A 139 26.15 18.28 18.19
C THR A 139 27.03 19.18 19.02
#